data_b89199ef1071ed18328f83b9936fb8e9
#
_entry.id   b89199ef1071ed18328f83b9936fb8e9
#
_cell.length_a   1.000
_cell.length_b   1.000
_cell.length_c   1.000
_cell.angle_alpha   90.00
_cell.angle_beta   90.00
_cell.angle_gamma   90.00
#
_symmetry.space_group_name_H-M   'P 1'
#
loop_
_entity.id
_entity.type
_entity.pdbx_description
1 polymer ?
#
loop_
_entity_poly.entity_id
_entity_poly.type
_entity_poly.pdbx_seq_one_letter_code
_entity_poly.pdbx_strand_id
1 'polypeptide(L)'
;MTEIQALIFDFGGTLDANGIHWRDRFFRLIKGEFPDIDWETFEKADRNSIEKFISKKPVHLSLRASAHEIVTGIVKDLGLRQEIINPLVSSFCRDTSFSLEQNREWLATLDSQFQLGVISNNFGNTLGWCDEYGLSPLLDVVVDSTVVGISKPDPKIFQIALSELEISPEKAIYVGDTFLDDIVGAKRAGMFSAWLVGQEKKECPDTSLTDLQLFQLRDLEKFLQIPKESRAGDTKSD
;
A
#
# COMPACT_ATOMS: atom_id res chain seq x y z
N MET A 1 18.58 -16.02 14.97
CA MET A 1 17.86 -15.03 14.15
C MET A 1 17.27 -14.03 15.12
N THR A 2 17.33 -12.73 14.83
CA THR A 2 16.71 -11.70 15.66
C THR A 2 15.19 -11.92 15.65
N GLU A 3 14.55 -11.91 16.81
CA GLU A 3 13.11 -12.10 16.92
C GLU A 3 12.40 -10.85 16.35
N ILE A 4 11.57 -11.03 15.33
CA ILE A 4 10.77 -9.95 14.75
C ILE A 4 9.68 -9.56 15.74
N GLN A 5 9.50 -8.26 15.97
CA GLN A 5 8.55 -7.69 16.92
C GLN A 5 7.54 -6.75 16.23
N ALA A 6 7.89 -6.19 15.07
CA ALA A 6 6.99 -5.30 14.34
C ALA A 6 6.89 -5.65 12.86
N LEU A 7 5.70 -5.44 12.30
CA LEU A 7 5.41 -5.50 10.87
C LEU A 7 4.85 -4.15 10.43
N ILE A 8 5.55 -3.49 9.54
CA ILE A 8 5.18 -2.15 9.06
C ILE A 8 4.92 -2.23 7.56
N PHE A 9 3.81 -1.67 7.11
CA PHE A 9 3.33 -1.81 5.74
C PHE A 9 3.26 -0.46 5.05
N ASP A 10 3.50 -0.43 3.74
CA ASP A 10 2.97 0.62 2.89
C ASP A 10 1.45 0.46 2.74
N PHE A 11 0.76 1.56 2.39
CA PHE A 11 -0.69 1.53 2.18
C PHE A 11 -1.03 1.33 0.70
N GLY A 12 -0.63 2.26 -0.17
CA GLY A 12 -1.06 2.31 -1.56
C GLY A 12 -0.32 1.35 -2.48
N GLY A 13 -1.00 0.35 -3.01
CA GLY A 13 -0.38 -0.76 -3.75
C GLY A 13 -0.06 -1.96 -2.88
N THR A 14 0.01 -1.76 -1.57
CA THR A 14 0.35 -2.82 -0.60
C THR A 14 -0.90 -3.29 0.16
N LEU A 15 -1.38 -2.55 1.15
CA LEU A 15 -2.57 -2.95 1.92
C LEU A 15 -3.86 -2.86 1.11
N ASP A 16 -4.00 -1.87 0.24
CA ASP A 16 -5.18 -1.62 -0.58
C ASP A 16 -5.19 -2.37 -1.92
N ALA A 17 -4.09 -3.05 -2.22
CA ALA A 17 -3.93 -3.85 -3.42
C ALA A 17 -2.89 -4.96 -3.16
N ASN A 18 -2.60 -5.78 -4.15
CA ASN A 18 -1.64 -6.88 -4.00
C ASN A 18 -0.43 -6.66 -4.92
N GLY A 19 0.38 -5.65 -4.62
CA GLY A 19 1.59 -5.31 -5.36
C GLY A 19 1.34 -4.51 -6.64
N ILE A 20 0.19 -3.82 -6.75
CA ILE A 20 -0.16 -3.01 -7.91
C ILE A 20 -0.43 -1.58 -7.48
N HIS A 21 0.50 -0.69 -7.78
CA HIS A 21 0.41 0.72 -7.43
C HIS A 21 -0.84 1.40 -8.04
N TRP A 22 -1.36 2.46 -7.40
CA TRP A 22 -2.55 3.22 -7.85
C TRP A 22 -2.46 3.66 -9.30
N ARG A 23 -1.33 4.21 -9.73
CA ARG A 23 -1.08 4.65 -11.11
C ARG A 23 -1.30 3.52 -12.12
N ASP A 24 -0.74 2.33 -11.86
CA ASP A 24 -0.90 1.17 -12.73
C ASP A 24 -2.36 0.69 -12.78
N ARG A 25 -3.07 0.75 -11.66
CA ARG A 25 -4.49 0.40 -11.58
C ARG A 25 -5.35 1.37 -12.39
N PHE A 26 -5.11 2.68 -12.27
CA PHE A 26 -5.81 3.69 -13.09
C PHE A 26 -5.48 3.53 -14.57
N PHE A 27 -4.21 3.29 -14.91
CA PHE A 27 -3.84 3.02 -16.29
C PHE A 27 -4.57 1.83 -16.87
N ARG A 28 -4.62 0.70 -16.17
CA ARG A 28 -5.32 -0.51 -16.63
C ARG A 28 -6.81 -0.27 -16.85
N LEU A 29 -7.45 0.44 -15.93
CA LEU A 29 -8.87 0.78 -16.05
C LEU A 29 -9.13 1.68 -17.27
N ILE A 30 -8.32 2.70 -17.47
CA ILE A 30 -8.43 3.61 -18.63
C ILE A 30 -8.10 2.88 -19.93
N LYS A 31 -7.03 2.10 -19.96
CA LYS A 31 -6.60 1.31 -21.13
C LYS A 31 -7.64 0.30 -21.55
N GLY A 32 -8.39 -0.26 -20.61
CA GLY A 32 -9.51 -1.19 -20.89
C GLY A 32 -10.64 -0.54 -21.68
N GLU A 33 -10.92 0.75 -21.45
CA GLU A 33 -11.95 1.52 -22.13
C GLU A 33 -11.39 2.25 -23.39
N PHE A 34 -10.11 2.62 -23.38
CA PHE A 34 -9.42 3.39 -24.42
C PHE A 34 -8.08 2.74 -24.79
N PRO A 35 -8.10 1.69 -25.62
CA PRO A 35 -6.89 0.92 -25.94
C PRO A 35 -5.77 1.71 -26.63
N ASP A 36 -6.08 2.85 -27.25
CA ASP A 36 -5.10 3.69 -27.97
C ASP A 36 -4.26 4.59 -27.03
N ILE A 37 -4.64 4.74 -25.75
CA ILE A 37 -3.87 5.54 -24.80
C ILE A 37 -2.61 4.76 -24.40
N ASP A 38 -1.45 5.32 -24.71
CA ASP A 38 -0.16 4.78 -24.29
C ASP A 38 0.22 5.20 -22.87
N TRP A 39 1.24 4.55 -22.32
CA TRP A 39 1.71 4.80 -20.96
C TRP A 39 2.23 6.23 -20.78
N GLU A 40 3.00 6.75 -21.73
CA GLU A 40 3.62 8.06 -21.62
C GLU A 40 2.59 9.20 -21.56
N THR A 41 1.57 9.11 -22.42
CA THR A 41 0.43 10.05 -22.44
C THR A 41 -0.36 9.97 -21.13
N PHE A 42 -0.64 8.76 -20.64
CA PHE A 42 -1.32 8.56 -19.37
C PHE A 42 -0.49 9.06 -18.18
N GLU A 43 0.79 8.70 -18.09
CA GLU A 43 1.66 9.08 -16.98
C GLU A 43 1.77 10.60 -16.82
N LYS A 44 1.82 11.33 -17.93
CA LYS A 44 1.80 12.80 -17.91
C LYS A 44 0.50 13.34 -17.33
N ALA A 45 -0.64 12.80 -17.72
CA ALA A 45 -1.95 13.20 -17.22
C ALA A 45 -2.11 12.86 -15.72
N ASP A 46 -1.66 11.68 -15.30
CA ASP A 46 -1.65 11.26 -13.90
C ASP A 46 -0.80 12.20 -13.05
N ARG A 47 0.44 12.48 -13.45
CA ARG A 47 1.33 13.40 -12.74
C ARG A 47 0.71 14.78 -12.57
N ASN A 48 0.19 15.36 -13.65
CA ASN A 48 -0.49 16.67 -13.61
C ASN A 48 -1.70 16.64 -12.66
N SER A 49 -2.46 15.54 -12.66
CA SER A 49 -3.61 15.37 -11.78
C SER A 49 -3.21 15.30 -10.32
N ILE A 50 -2.19 14.51 -10.00
CA ILE A 50 -1.65 14.38 -8.64
C ILE A 50 -1.10 15.72 -8.13
N GLU A 51 -0.35 16.46 -8.94
CA GLU A 51 0.17 17.80 -8.56
C GLU A 51 -0.97 18.77 -8.23
N LYS A 52 -2.02 18.81 -9.07
CA LYS A 52 -3.22 19.64 -8.82
C LYS A 52 -3.96 19.18 -7.57
N PHE A 53 -4.05 17.86 -7.34
CA PHE A 53 -4.71 17.28 -6.17
C PHE A 53 -3.98 17.67 -4.88
N ILE A 54 -2.66 17.49 -4.82
CA ILE A 54 -1.82 17.86 -3.66
C ILE A 54 -1.93 19.36 -3.35
N SER A 55 -1.97 20.21 -4.38
CA SER A 55 -2.09 21.67 -4.19
C SER A 55 -3.34 22.10 -3.44
N LYS A 56 -4.39 21.29 -3.45
CA LYS A 56 -5.65 21.53 -2.72
C LYS A 56 -5.59 21.13 -1.24
N LYS A 57 -4.50 20.53 -0.77
CA LYS A 57 -4.31 19.99 0.60
C LYS A 57 -5.46 19.04 1.02
N PRO A 58 -5.62 17.89 0.36
CA PRO A 58 -6.78 17.02 0.46
C PRO A 58 -6.83 16.15 1.73
N VAL A 59 -6.27 16.61 2.84
CA VAL A 59 -6.03 15.86 4.09
C VAL A 59 -7.26 15.22 4.75
N HIS A 60 -8.47 15.64 4.38
CA HIS A 60 -9.71 15.13 4.96
C HIS A 60 -10.57 14.34 3.98
N LEU A 61 -10.08 14.09 2.78
CA LEU A 61 -10.85 13.37 1.77
C LEU A 61 -10.83 11.86 2.06
N SER A 62 -12.01 11.25 1.96
CA SER A 62 -12.13 9.78 1.92
C SER A 62 -11.33 9.19 0.76
N LEU A 63 -11.01 7.92 0.83
CA LEU A 63 -10.31 7.23 -0.26
C LEU A 63 -11.06 7.37 -1.59
N ARG A 64 -12.38 7.18 -1.57
CA ARG A 64 -13.24 7.34 -2.76
C ARG A 64 -13.20 8.77 -3.31
N ALA A 65 -13.28 9.78 -2.45
CA ALA A 65 -13.23 11.18 -2.89
C ALA A 65 -11.87 11.53 -3.49
N SER A 66 -10.79 11.04 -2.90
CA SER A 66 -9.43 11.22 -3.43
C SER A 66 -9.26 10.56 -4.80
N ALA A 67 -9.69 9.32 -4.95
CA ALA A 67 -9.68 8.61 -6.24
C ALA A 67 -10.53 9.35 -7.29
N HIS A 68 -11.69 9.88 -6.90
CA HIS A 68 -12.57 10.64 -7.80
C HIS A 68 -11.91 11.93 -8.31
N GLU A 69 -11.28 12.69 -7.43
CA GLU A 69 -10.57 13.93 -7.81
C GLU A 69 -9.40 13.63 -8.75
N ILE A 70 -8.60 12.60 -8.43
CA ILE A 70 -7.44 12.19 -9.25
C ILE A 70 -7.90 11.70 -10.64
N VAL A 71 -8.87 10.79 -10.69
CA VAL A 71 -9.40 10.27 -11.97
C VAL A 71 -10.04 11.39 -12.79
N THR A 72 -10.75 12.33 -12.15
CA THR A 72 -11.30 13.51 -12.84
C THR A 72 -10.22 14.33 -13.53
N GLY A 73 -9.10 14.57 -12.84
CA GLY A 73 -7.97 15.28 -13.42
C GLY A 73 -7.35 14.52 -14.61
N ILE A 74 -7.13 13.21 -14.47
CA ILE A 74 -6.59 12.37 -15.54
C ILE A 74 -7.51 12.38 -16.77
N VAL A 75 -8.81 12.12 -16.58
CA VAL A 75 -9.81 12.10 -17.67
C VAL A 75 -9.87 13.43 -18.41
N LYS A 76 -9.80 14.55 -17.67
CA LYS A 76 -9.78 15.89 -18.24
C LYS A 76 -8.51 16.14 -19.06
N ASP A 77 -7.33 15.82 -18.53
CA ASP A 77 -6.05 16.06 -19.18
C ASP A 77 -5.86 15.15 -20.42
N LEU A 78 -6.49 13.97 -20.44
CA LEU A 78 -6.55 13.07 -21.60
C LEU A 78 -7.64 13.46 -22.62
N GLY A 79 -8.49 14.46 -22.33
CA GLY A 79 -9.59 14.87 -23.21
C GLY A 79 -10.69 13.81 -23.37
N LEU A 80 -10.86 12.92 -22.41
CA LEU A 80 -11.86 11.84 -22.45
C LEU A 80 -13.23 12.31 -21.98
N ARG A 81 -14.28 11.53 -22.33
CA ARG A 81 -15.65 11.79 -21.88
C ARG A 81 -15.76 11.64 -20.36
N GLN A 82 -16.47 12.58 -19.71
CA GLN A 82 -16.56 12.60 -18.24
C GLN A 82 -17.44 11.50 -17.63
N GLU A 83 -18.33 10.92 -18.41
CA GLU A 83 -19.23 9.85 -17.98
C GLU A 83 -18.51 8.59 -17.49
N ILE A 84 -17.24 8.41 -17.89
CA ILE A 84 -16.42 7.28 -17.44
C ILE A 84 -15.88 7.42 -16.02
N ILE A 85 -15.85 8.62 -15.45
CA ILE A 85 -15.22 8.89 -14.14
C ILE A 85 -15.84 8.00 -13.06
N ASN A 86 -17.15 8.06 -12.90
CA ASN A 86 -17.83 7.27 -11.86
C ASN A 86 -17.67 5.75 -12.02
N PRO A 87 -17.82 5.15 -13.22
CA PRO A 87 -17.50 3.75 -13.44
C PRO A 87 -16.06 3.37 -13.06
N LEU A 88 -15.05 4.14 -13.48
CA LEU A 88 -13.64 3.89 -13.17
C LEU A 88 -13.39 3.95 -11.66
N VAL A 89 -13.87 5.01 -11.00
CA VAL A 89 -13.74 5.18 -9.54
C VAL A 89 -14.45 4.05 -8.79
N SER A 90 -15.64 3.64 -9.25
CA SER A 90 -16.38 2.55 -8.61
C SER A 90 -15.67 1.21 -8.76
N SER A 91 -15.06 0.93 -9.90
CA SER A 91 -14.25 -0.27 -10.10
C SER A 91 -13.01 -0.24 -9.20
N PHE A 92 -12.26 0.85 -9.22
CA PHE A 92 -11.08 1.04 -8.38
C PHE A 92 -11.41 0.85 -6.88
N CYS A 93 -12.44 1.53 -6.37
CA CYS A 93 -12.81 1.45 -4.95
C CYS A 93 -13.34 0.07 -4.55
N ARG A 94 -14.05 -0.65 -5.43
CA ARG A 94 -14.48 -2.02 -5.16
C ARG A 94 -13.30 -2.95 -4.94
N ASP A 95 -12.30 -2.88 -5.80
CA ASP A 95 -11.10 -3.73 -5.73
C ASP A 95 -10.25 -3.36 -4.50
N THR A 96 -10.13 -2.05 -4.19
CA THR A 96 -9.50 -1.54 -2.97
C THR A 96 -10.20 -2.03 -1.71
N SER A 97 -11.53 -1.88 -1.63
CA SER A 97 -12.32 -2.31 -0.45
C SER A 97 -12.18 -3.80 -0.22
N PHE A 98 -12.20 -4.61 -1.28
CA PHE A 98 -12.00 -6.05 -1.18
C PHE A 98 -10.63 -6.40 -0.60
N SER A 99 -9.55 -5.75 -1.10
CA SER A 99 -8.20 -5.99 -0.60
C SER A 99 -8.05 -5.56 0.87
N LEU A 100 -8.55 -4.37 1.23
CA LEU A 100 -8.47 -3.85 2.58
C LEU A 100 -9.26 -4.70 3.59
N GLU A 101 -10.44 -5.20 3.23
CA GLU A 101 -11.24 -6.08 4.08
C GLU A 101 -10.49 -7.40 4.36
N GLN A 102 -9.95 -8.04 3.31
CA GLN A 102 -9.16 -9.26 3.46
C GLN A 102 -7.90 -9.06 4.29
N ASN A 103 -7.20 -7.94 4.06
CA ASN A 103 -5.98 -7.63 4.80
C ASN A 103 -6.27 -7.24 6.24
N ARG A 104 -7.37 -6.52 6.53
CA ARG A 104 -7.82 -6.24 7.89
C ARG A 104 -8.06 -7.52 8.69
N GLU A 105 -8.79 -8.49 8.11
CA GLU A 105 -9.01 -9.79 8.76
C GLU A 105 -7.70 -10.52 9.05
N TRP A 106 -6.76 -10.46 8.11
CA TRP A 106 -5.45 -11.08 8.29
C TRP A 106 -4.61 -10.35 9.35
N LEU A 107 -4.54 -9.02 9.33
CA LEU A 107 -3.80 -8.23 10.32
C LEU A 107 -4.32 -8.47 11.73
N ALA A 108 -5.64 -8.64 11.91
CA ALA A 108 -6.23 -8.99 13.20
C ALA A 108 -5.72 -10.31 13.78
N THR A 109 -5.22 -11.24 12.94
CA THR A 109 -4.59 -12.48 13.42
C THR A 109 -3.14 -12.28 13.87
N LEU A 110 -2.52 -11.17 13.48
CA LEU A 110 -1.12 -10.84 13.78
C LEU A 110 -0.97 -9.90 14.98
N ASP A 111 -1.98 -9.08 15.24
CA ASP A 111 -2.01 -8.03 16.26
C ASP A 111 -1.59 -8.51 17.67
N SER A 112 -1.95 -9.73 18.05
CA SER A 112 -1.55 -10.30 19.35
C SER A 112 -0.08 -10.75 19.42
N GLN A 113 0.65 -10.77 18.30
CA GLN A 113 2.01 -11.30 18.20
C GLN A 113 3.02 -10.23 17.80
N PHE A 114 2.59 -9.21 17.06
CA PHE A 114 3.45 -8.17 16.50
C PHE A 114 2.82 -6.80 16.70
N GLN A 115 3.66 -5.80 16.89
CA GLN A 115 3.21 -4.42 16.70
C GLN A 115 3.03 -4.16 15.21
N LEU A 116 1.93 -3.50 14.84
CA LEU A 116 1.56 -3.26 13.45
C LEU A 116 1.64 -1.76 13.14
N GLY A 117 2.16 -1.43 11.96
CA GLY A 117 2.27 -0.03 11.55
C GLY A 117 2.05 0.19 10.07
N VAL A 118 1.81 1.45 9.71
CA VAL A 118 1.73 1.92 8.33
C VAL A 118 2.64 3.12 8.12
N ILE A 119 3.44 3.11 7.04
CA ILE A 119 4.18 4.29 6.55
C ILE A 119 3.83 4.49 5.09
N SER A 120 3.22 5.61 4.74
CA SER A 120 2.79 5.86 3.36
C SER A 120 3.24 7.22 2.81
N ASN A 121 3.71 7.23 1.55
CA ASN A 121 3.86 8.46 0.79
C ASN A 121 2.48 8.89 0.29
N ASN A 122 1.76 9.67 1.10
CA ASN A 122 0.36 9.99 0.86
C ASN A 122 0.08 11.49 1.06
N PHE A 123 -1.16 11.87 1.07
CA PHE A 123 -1.64 13.25 0.98
C PHE A 123 -2.09 13.83 2.34
N GLY A 124 -1.71 13.21 3.46
CA GLY A 124 -2.11 13.59 4.82
C GLY A 124 -3.42 12.95 5.29
N ASN A 125 -3.92 11.96 4.58
CA ASN A 125 -5.19 11.29 4.86
C ASN A 125 -5.07 9.79 5.14
N THR A 126 -3.85 9.27 5.30
CA THR A 126 -3.61 7.83 5.57
C THR A 126 -4.35 7.35 6.80
N LEU A 127 -4.28 8.09 7.93
CA LEU A 127 -5.00 7.72 9.15
C LEU A 127 -6.52 7.68 8.92
N GLY A 128 -7.07 8.71 8.24
CA GLY A 128 -8.50 8.76 7.91
C GLY A 128 -8.95 7.58 7.03
N TRP A 129 -8.09 7.10 6.13
CA TRP A 129 -8.39 5.91 5.34
C TRP A 129 -8.28 4.63 6.17
N CYS A 130 -7.32 4.55 7.08
CA CYS A 130 -7.25 3.44 8.04
C CYS A 130 -8.52 3.39 8.93
N ASP A 131 -9.04 4.54 9.36
CA ASP A 131 -10.32 4.63 10.10
C ASP A 131 -11.51 4.18 9.24
N GLU A 132 -11.59 4.68 7.99
CA GLU A 132 -12.69 4.36 7.05
C GLU A 132 -12.82 2.85 6.82
N TYR A 133 -11.69 2.12 6.80
CA TYR A 133 -11.67 0.68 6.56
C TYR A 133 -11.46 -0.18 7.82
N GLY A 134 -11.50 0.44 9.01
CA GLY A 134 -11.41 -0.26 10.28
C GLY A 134 -10.04 -0.89 10.56
N LEU A 135 -8.98 -0.32 9.99
CA LEU A 135 -7.60 -0.74 10.25
C LEU A 135 -7.02 -0.10 11.51
N SER A 136 -7.42 1.14 11.83
CA SER A 136 -6.82 1.91 12.94
C SER A 136 -6.79 1.19 14.28
N PRO A 137 -7.82 0.40 14.68
CA PRO A 137 -7.75 -0.35 15.94
C PRO A 137 -6.68 -1.44 15.99
N LEU A 138 -6.10 -1.82 14.84
CA LEU A 138 -5.07 -2.85 14.72
C LEU A 138 -3.66 -2.25 14.58
N LEU A 139 -3.55 -0.92 14.42
CA LEU A 139 -2.30 -0.25 14.10
C LEU A 139 -1.78 0.53 15.32
N ASP A 140 -0.56 0.22 15.73
CA ASP A 140 0.14 0.94 16.81
C ASP A 140 0.74 2.27 16.32
N VAL A 141 1.04 2.37 15.01
CA VAL A 141 1.59 3.58 14.39
C VAL A 141 1.10 3.79 12.96
N VAL A 142 0.79 5.04 12.61
CA VAL A 142 0.49 5.46 11.23
C VAL A 142 1.27 6.72 10.88
N VAL A 143 2.21 6.60 9.94
CA VAL A 143 3.04 7.70 9.47
C VAL A 143 2.68 8.07 8.04
N ASP A 144 2.24 9.31 7.84
CA ASP A 144 1.94 9.88 6.52
C ASP A 144 3.00 10.92 6.16
N SER A 145 3.60 10.79 4.99
CA SER A 145 4.69 11.65 4.52
C SER A 145 4.34 13.14 4.51
N THR A 146 3.09 13.48 4.17
CA THR A 146 2.61 14.87 4.16
C THR A 146 2.48 15.42 5.57
N VAL A 147 2.09 14.60 6.54
CA VAL A 147 1.95 15.01 7.95
C VAL A 147 3.31 15.28 8.58
N VAL A 148 4.28 14.38 8.34
CA VAL A 148 5.62 14.50 8.95
C VAL A 148 6.59 15.35 8.12
N GLY A 149 6.24 15.70 6.88
CA GLY A 149 7.07 16.51 5.99
C GLY A 149 8.30 15.77 5.44
N ILE A 150 8.34 14.44 5.52
CA ILE A 150 9.43 13.57 5.06
C ILE A 150 8.80 12.41 4.30
N SER A 151 9.36 12.04 3.15
CA SER A 151 8.85 10.93 2.33
C SER A 151 9.87 9.81 2.15
N LYS A 152 9.38 8.59 1.95
CA LYS A 152 10.21 7.48 1.47
C LYS A 152 10.87 7.86 0.14
N PRO A 153 12.12 7.50 -0.13
CA PRO A 153 12.97 6.57 0.60
C PRO A 153 13.91 7.21 1.67
N ASP A 154 13.60 8.41 2.20
CA ASP A 154 14.40 8.97 3.30
C ASP A 154 14.25 8.05 4.54
N PRO A 155 15.37 7.52 5.10
CA PRO A 155 15.31 6.63 6.26
C PRO A 155 14.68 7.25 7.49
N LYS A 156 14.60 8.58 7.57
CA LYS A 156 14.00 9.27 8.71
C LYS A 156 12.51 8.98 8.88
N ILE A 157 11.76 8.77 7.79
CA ILE A 157 10.33 8.45 7.92
C ILE A 157 10.11 7.09 8.59
N PHE A 158 10.99 6.11 8.30
CA PHE A 158 10.97 4.80 8.95
C PHE A 158 11.40 4.90 10.42
N GLN A 159 12.42 5.74 10.73
CA GLN A 159 12.87 5.98 12.09
C GLN A 159 11.79 6.62 12.98
N ILE A 160 10.90 7.46 12.42
CA ILE A 160 9.74 7.99 13.14
C ILE A 160 8.86 6.84 13.62
N ALA A 161 8.45 5.94 12.73
CA ALA A 161 7.62 4.79 13.11
C ALA A 161 8.32 3.87 14.13
N LEU A 162 9.59 3.54 13.91
CA LEU A 162 10.37 2.71 14.83
C LEU A 162 10.50 3.33 16.22
N SER A 163 10.64 4.67 16.28
CA SER A 163 10.71 5.40 17.56
C SER A 163 9.38 5.38 18.29
N GLU A 164 8.26 5.54 17.60
CA GLU A 164 6.92 5.47 18.21
C GLU A 164 6.59 4.05 18.71
N LEU A 165 7.08 3.03 18.02
CA LEU A 165 6.94 1.63 18.44
C LEU A 165 7.95 1.20 19.51
N GLU A 166 8.96 2.02 19.80
CA GLU A 166 10.09 1.71 20.71
C GLU A 166 10.85 0.44 20.28
N ILE A 167 10.98 0.22 18.96
CA ILE A 167 11.61 -0.98 18.39
C ILE A 167 12.89 -0.64 17.64
N SER A 168 13.92 -1.47 17.81
CA SER A 168 15.15 -1.37 17.02
C SER A 168 14.92 -1.89 15.59
N PRO A 169 15.56 -1.28 14.56
CA PRO A 169 15.29 -1.54 13.15
C PRO A 169 15.40 -3.02 12.75
N GLU A 170 16.37 -3.75 13.30
CA GLU A 170 16.62 -5.17 13.03
C GLU A 170 15.56 -6.12 13.59
N LYS A 171 14.58 -5.60 14.32
CA LYS A 171 13.41 -6.35 14.83
C LYS A 171 12.12 -6.03 14.07
N ALA A 172 12.20 -5.22 13.04
CA ALA A 172 11.07 -4.81 12.24
C ALA A 172 11.21 -5.25 10.78
N ILE A 173 10.11 -5.71 10.18
CA ILE A 173 9.99 -5.94 8.74
C ILE A 173 9.15 -4.83 8.14
N TYR A 174 9.65 -4.20 7.09
CA TYR A 174 8.87 -3.31 6.24
C TYR A 174 8.41 -4.01 4.97
N VAL A 175 7.14 -3.89 4.65
CA VAL A 175 6.50 -4.52 3.48
C VAL A 175 5.97 -3.43 2.56
N GLY A 176 6.40 -3.44 1.29
CA GLY A 176 5.93 -2.47 0.29
C GLY A 176 6.06 -2.98 -1.13
N ASP A 177 5.39 -2.32 -2.08
CA ASP A 177 5.36 -2.72 -3.50
C ASP A 177 6.34 -1.92 -4.39
N THR A 178 6.80 -0.76 -3.92
CA THR A 178 7.70 0.12 -4.67
C THR A 178 9.15 -0.10 -4.26
N PHE A 179 9.96 -0.66 -5.18
CA PHE A 179 11.33 -1.04 -4.86
C PHE A 179 12.17 0.14 -4.32
N LEU A 180 12.12 1.31 -4.98
CA LEU A 180 12.95 2.45 -4.58
C LEU A 180 12.49 3.07 -3.25
N ASP A 181 11.19 3.32 -3.10
CA ASP A 181 10.67 4.00 -1.94
C ASP A 181 10.65 3.10 -0.70
N ASP A 182 10.16 1.87 -0.87
CA ASP A 182 9.92 0.94 0.23
C ASP A 182 11.17 0.14 0.59
N ILE A 183 11.71 -0.60 -0.39
CA ILE A 183 12.77 -1.58 -0.13
C ILE A 183 14.10 -0.89 0.15
N VAL A 184 14.50 0.03 -0.72
CA VAL A 184 15.74 0.81 -0.52
C VAL A 184 15.62 1.67 0.75
N GLY A 185 14.45 2.29 0.99
CA GLY A 185 14.21 3.10 2.19
C GLY A 185 14.32 2.29 3.48
N ALA A 186 13.64 1.16 3.56
CA ALA A 186 13.67 0.26 4.72
C ALA A 186 15.09 -0.26 5.01
N LYS A 187 15.83 -0.68 3.97
CA LYS A 187 17.22 -1.12 4.14
C LYS A 187 18.14 -0.02 4.64
N ARG A 188 17.98 1.21 4.16
CA ARG A 188 18.73 2.37 4.67
C ARG A 188 18.40 2.69 6.13
N ALA A 189 17.20 2.38 6.58
CA ALA A 189 16.79 2.50 7.98
C ALA A 189 17.25 1.33 8.86
N GLY A 190 17.84 0.27 8.28
CA GLY A 190 18.33 -0.92 8.99
C GLY A 190 17.28 -2.01 9.23
N MET A 191 16.11 -1.90 8.62
CA MET A 191 15.02 -2.87 8.72
C MET A 191 15.21 -4.07 7.80
N PHE A 192 14.49 -5.17 8.09
CA PHE A 192 14.25 -6.18 7.08
C PHE A 192 13.27 -5.65 6.03
N SER A 193 13.51 -5.99 4.78
CA SER A 193 12.71 -5.54 3.64
C SER A 193 11.97 -6.70 2.99
N ALA A 194 10.68 -6.54 2.78
CA ALA A 194 9.82 -7.50 2.10
C ALA A 194 9.15 -6.83 0.88
N TRP A 195 9.58 -7.21 -0.32
CA TRP A 195 9.07 -6.63 -1.55
C TRP A 195 7.83 -7.38 -2.04
N LEU A 196 6.69 -6.71 -2.06
CA LEU A 196 5.42 -7.23 -2.56
C LEU A 196 5.34 -7.01 -4.08
N VAL A 197 5.61 -8.03 -4.87
CA VAL A 197 5.57 -7.96 -6.34
C VAL A 197 4.21 -8.33 -6.92
N GLY A 198 3.32 -8.92 -6.14
CA GLY A 198 2.03 -9.40 -6.59
C GLY A 198 2.14 -10.56 -7.57
N GLN A 199 1.15 -10.69 -8.45
CA GLN A 199 1.12 -11.75 -9.46
C GLN A 199 2.03 -11.48 -10.68
N GLU A 200 2.61 -10.29 -10.76
CA GLU A 200 3.50 -9.91 -11.83
C GLU A 200 4.90 -10.50 -11.59
N LYS A 201 5.49 -11.07 -12.62
CA LYS A 201 6.90 -11.50 -12.58
C LYS A 201 7.78 -10.27 -12.79
N LYS A 202 8.06 -9.54 -11.71
CA LYS A 202 9.02 -8.44 -11.70
C LYS A 202 10.39 -9.00 -11.37
N GLU A 203 11.40 -8.71 -12.18
CA GLU A 203 12.79 -8.98 -11.81
C GLU A 203 13.20 -8.04 -10.68
N CYS A 204 13.86 -8.58 -9.66
CA CYS A 204 14.35 -7.79 -8.56
C CYS A 204 15.51 -6.89 -9.03
N PRO A 205 15.40 -5.57 -8.91
CA PRO A 205 16.46 -4.66 -9.37
C PRO A 205 17.80 -4.87 -8.63
N ASP A 206 17.74 -5.23 -7.34
CA ASP A 206 18.90 -5.52 -6.51
C ASP A 206 18.52 -6.53 -5.41
N THR A 207 18.97 -7.77 -5.57
CA THR A 207 18.68 -8.85 -4.62
C THR A 207 19.41 -8.68 -3.28
N SER A 208 20.45 -7.85 -3.19
CA SER A 208 21.14 -7.57 -1.93
C SER A 208 20.35 -6.67 -0.99
N LEU A 209 19.37 -5.94 -1.53
CA LEU A 209 18.50 -5.03 -0.79
C LEU A 209 17.14 -5.65 -0.43
N THR A 210 16.82 -6.84 -0.96
CA THR A 210 15.54 -7.51 -0.74
C THR A 210 15.73 -8.76 0.09
N ASP A 211 15.32 -8.72 1.36
CA ASP A 211 15.41 -9.91 2.22
C ASP A 211 14.33 -10.94 1.88
N LEU A 212 13.12 -10.46 1.51
CA LEU A 212 11.98 -11.29 1.12
C LEU A 212 11.32 -10.75 -0.14
N GLN A 213 10.87 -11.66 -1.02
CA GLN A 213 9.99 -11.35 -2.13
C GLN A 213 8.65 -12.05 -1.93
N LEU A 214 7.56 -11.27 -1.91
CA LEU A 214 6.22 -11.75 -1.64
C LEU A 214 5.35 -11.64 -2.89
N PHE A 215 4.56 -12.66 -3.18
CA PHE A 215 3.54 -12.65 -4.23
C PHE A 215 2.17 -12.22 -3.71
N GLN A 216 1.96 -12.36 -2.41
CA GLN A 216 0.82 -11.87 -1.64
C GLN A 216 1.27 -11.59 -0.21
N LEU A 217 0.57 -10.71 0.51
CA LEU A 217 0.97 -10.34 1.88
C LEU A 217 1.06 -11.55 2.83
N ARG A 218 0.16 -12.49 2.68
CA ARG A 218 0.13 -13.72 3.51
C ARG A 218 1.34 -14.65 3.30
N ASP A 219 2.16 -14.44 2.27
CA ASP A 219 3.42 -15.20 2.13
C ASP A 219 4.39 -14.88 3.27
N LEU A 220 4.20 -13.75 3.96
CA LEU A 220 4.97 -13.38 5.15
C LEU A 220 4.83 -14.41 6.29
N GLU A 221 3.68 -15.07 6.41
CA GLU A 221 3.44 -16.12 7.43
C GLU A 221 4.45 -17.26 7.35
N LYS A 222 4.89 -17.62 6.14
CA LYS A 222 5.88 -18.68 5.92
C LYS A 222 7.23 -18.32 6.51
N PHE A 223 7.58 -17.03 6.44
CA PHE A 223 8.82 -16.51 7.00
C PHE A 223 8.75 -16.38 8.53
N LEU A 224 7.61 -15.88 9.04
CA LEU A 224 7.38 -15.68 10.47
C LEU A 224 7.12 -17.00 11.22
N GLN A 225 7.00 -18.12 10.52
CA GLN A 225 6.68 -19.45 11.08
C GLN A 225 5.37 -19.46 11.89
N ILE A 226 4.42 -18.60 11.50
CA ILE A 226 3.10 -18.53 12.11
C ILE A 226 2.38 -19.85 11.81
N PRO A 227 1.88 -20.59 12.83
CA PRO A 227 1.13 -21.81 12.60
C PRO A 227 -0.11 -21.50 11.75
N LYS A 228 -0.33 -22.27 10.69
CA LYS A 228 -1.62 -22.20 9.98
C LYS A 228 -2.70 -22.64 10.95
N GLU A 229 -3.58 -21.75 11.35
CA GLU A 229 -4.80 -22.15 12.05
C GLU A 229 -5.50 -23.21 11.21
N SER A 230 -5.77 -24.37 11.82
CA SER A 230 -6.60 -25.40 11.22
C SER A 230 -7.96 -24.76 10.91
N ARG A 231 -8.31 -24.66 9.63
CA ARG A 231 -9.65 -24.21 9.20
C ARG A 231 -10.65 -25.10 9.93
N ALA A 232 -11.30 -24.55 10.97
CA ALA A 232 -12.45 -25.17 11.61
C ALA A 232 -13.59 -25.17 10.58
N GLY A 233 -13.78 -26.31 9.89
CA GLY A 233 -14.83 -26.41 8.88
C GLY A 233 -14.87 -27.66 8.04
N ASP A 234 -14.02 -28.66 8.27
CA ASP A 234 -14.21 -29.99 7.65
C ASP A 234 -14.81 -30.98 8.69
N THR A 235 -16.05 -30.72 9.08
CA THR A 235 -16.88 -31.80 9.61
C THR A 235 -17.27 -32.70 8.45
N LYS A 236 -16.54 -33.81 8.28
CA LYS A 236 -17.02 -34.94 7.52
C LYS A 236 -18.32 -35.39 8.17
N SER A 237 -19.43 -35.26 7.45
CA SER A 237 -20.64 -36.00 7.70
C SER A 237 -20.44 -37.41 7.16
N ASP A 238 -20.38 -38.35 8.06
CA ASP A 238 -20.61 -39.78 7.76
C ASP A 238 -22.07 -40.05 7.36
#